data_550195e321fd3f07eba320621970cc7a
#
_entry.id   550195e321fd3f07eba320621970cc7a
#
_cell.length_a   1.000
_cell.length_b   1.000
_cell.length_c   1.000
_cell.angle_alpha   90.00
_cell.angle_beta   90.00
_cell.angle_gamma   90.00
#
_symmetry.space_group_name_H-M   'P 1'
#
loop_
_entity.id
_entity.type
_entity.pdbx_description
1 polymer ?
#
loop_
_entity_poly.entity_id
_entity_poly.type
_entity_poly.pdbx_seq_one_letter_code
_entity_poly.pdbx_strand_id
1 'polypeptide(L)'
;MNITLYAISKNEEKNIGRFIEISKKFINTVVVDTGSTDNTVKLLKEAGIEVYEHPQTRDEFDFSKVRNLALSYVKTDWAFSLDFNEDVDEFFPEGLDVIAEEFTAFRHERYDKVGDQEPTPGQTAHTRFHRTKNYTWVNAVHESPVFIPTEEHLNESAVDTTIKITKNVHNTVDKQLFYLSICEREFEKDKSNTYYLWFIFKHYFEVKNLNKALELGQEYLNLSRAYFDPTRIDVFMMCSIALISTQNIQQASNYAFHAVSEAMNVGGDVMGKAFTHLLNIGKLTQNPNIIVFASGFNPETLRLKERMDAIDKLFLTNLDDTPATAWSGHRQFAEWLVSYMKPEVTVDLGVDWGFSTFSLAIPRIGKVYGIDNFVGDSFVGTDEQRLKYQFVTTKREKLHLQDNLTLIEGDFNEVAETWDKKIDILHIDGSHKYEDIKQDFETWSKFLNDDGVILMHDTCVENYNGNEYGVKRFFEEIDLPKVTFTHCFGLGVVSKNAQLIETIKNQFNL
;
A
#
# COMPACT_ATOMS: atom_id res chain seq x y z
N MET A 1 -12.93 2.06 -31.59
CA MET A 1 -13.13 1.04 -30.51
C MET A 1 -14.61 0.79 -30.28
N ASN A 2 -15.04 -0.48 -30.23
CA ASN A 2 -16.44 -0.82 -29.94
C ASN A 2 -16.60 -1.00 -28.42
N ILE A 3 -17.37 -0.13 -27.79
CA ILE A 3 -17.55 -0.08 -26.34
C ILE A 3 -19.04 -0.21 -26.02
N THR A 4 -19.38 -1.12 -25.10
CA THR A 4 -20.72 -1.20 -24.53
C THR A 4 -20.74 -0.52 -23.16
N LEU A 5 -21.68 0.41 -22.98
CA LEU A 5 -22.03 0.95 -21.66
C LEU A 5 -22.87 -0.10 -20.92
N TYR A 6 -22.56 -0.38 -19.66
CA TYR A 6 -23.40 -1.23 -18.83
C TYR A 6 -23.65 -0.61 -17.46
N ALA A 7 -24.85 -0.81 -16.95
CA ALA A 7 -25.30 -0.24 -15.68
C ALA A 7 -26.26 -1.16 -14.93
N ILE A 8 -26.46 -0.88 -13.66
CA ILE A 8 -27.51 -1.45 -12.84
C ILE A 8 -28.49 -0.34 -12.44
N SER A 9 -29.78 -0.65 -12.39
CA SER A 9 -30.82 0.34 -12.06
C SER A 9 -31.77 -0.11 -10.96
N LYS A 10 -32.26 0.87 -10.20
CA LYS A 10 -33.44 0.72 -9.32
C LYS A 10 -34.01 2.10 -9.00
N ASN A 11 -35.21 2.39 -9.55
CA ASN A 11 -35.92 3.65 -9.34
C ASN A 11 -35.10 4.89 -9.72
N GLU A 12 -34.58 4.90 -10.95
CA GLU A 12 -33.71 5.93 -11.49
C GLU A 12 -34.42 6.93 -12.45
N GLU A 13 -35.76 6.97 -12.44
CA GLU A 13 -36.56 7.79 -13.33
C GLU A 13 -36.07 9.24 -13.44
N LYS A 14 -35.61 9.83 -12.34
CA LYS A 14 -35.08 11.20 -12.28
C LYS A 14 -33.75 11.38 -13.05
N ASN A 15 -32.97 10.34 -13.22
CA ASN A 15 -31.66 10.36 -13.84
C ASN A 15 -31.68 9.84 -15.29
N ILE A 16 -32.79 9.28 -15.74
CA ILE A 16 -32.92 8.60 -17.04
C ILE A 16 -32.56 9.53 -18.22
N GLY A 17 -33.06 10.75 -18.26
CA GLY A 17 -32.80 11.66 -19.40
C GLY A 17 -31.30 11.87 -19.62
N ARG A 18 -30.56 12.10 -18.55
CA ARG A 18 -29.10 12.26 -18.59
C ARG A 18 -28.40 10.96 -19.01
N PHE A 19 -28.78 9.86 -18.44
CA PHE A 19 -28.20 8.55 -18.77
C PHE A 19 -28.39 8.18 -20.24
N ILE A 20 -29.58 8.47 -20.81
CA ILE A 20 -29.87 8.29 -22.23
C ILE A 20 -28.94 9.14 -23.10
N GLU A 21 -28.71 10.41 -22.74
CA GLU A 21 -27.79 11.28 -23.52
C GLU A 21 -26.35 10.74 -23.48
N ILE A 22 -25.89 10.26 -22.32
CA ILE A 22 -24.57 9.65 -22.21
C ILE A 22 -24.51 8.36 -23.05
N SER A 23 -25.54 7.52 -22.98
CA SER A 23 -25.60 6.24 -23.69
C SER A 23 -25.40 6.35 -25.21
N LYS A 24 -25.78 7.47 -25.81
CA LYS A 24 -25.59 7.73 -27.27
C LYS A 24 -24.11 7.78 -27.70
N LYS A 25 -23.18 7.94 -26.75
CA LYS A 25 -21.75 7.93 -27.02
C LYS A 25 -21.17 6.52 -27.20
N PHE A 26 -21.96 5.49 -26.92
CA PHE A 26 -21.55 4.09 -26.94
C PHE A 26 -22.27 3.33 -28.07
N ILE A 27 -21.63 2.24 -28.56
CA ILE A 27 -22.22 1.45 -29.66
C ILE A 27 -23.45 0.65 -29.19
N ASN A 28 -23.45 0.28 -27.92
CA ASN A 28 -24.55 -0.42 -27.27
C ASN A 28 -24.63 -0.03 -25.78
N THR A 29 -25.80 -0.20 -25.19
CA THR A 29 -26.02 0.01 -23.76
C THR A 29 -26.88 -1.10 -23.18
N VAL A 30 -26.41 -1.68 -22.09
CA VAL A 30 -27.06 -2.76 -21.35
C VAL A 30 -27.37 -2.30 -19.93
N VAL A 31 -28.59 -2.51 -19.47
CA VAL A 31 -29.00 -2.22 -18.10
C VAL A 31 -29.62 -3.45 -17.45
N VAL A 32 -29.17 -3.80 -16.26
CA VAL A 32 -29.86 -4.79 -15.39
C VAL A 32 -30.69 -4.02 -14.35
N ASP A 33 -31.99 -4.14 -14.44
CA ASP A 33 -32.92 -3.54 -13.49
C ASP A 33 -33.20 -4.51 -12.33
N THR A 34 -33.03 -4.01 -11.10
CA THR A 34 -33.11 -4.80 -9.88
C THR A 34 -34.48 -4.71 -9.17
N GLY A 35 -35.50 -4.33 -9.94
CA GLY A 35 -36.90 -4.27 -9.48
C GLY A 35 -37.37 -2.83 -9.25
N SER A 36 -37.24 -1.98 -10.27
CA SER A 36 -37.82 -0.64 -10.27
C SER A 36 -39.35 -0.68 -10.25
N THR A 37 -39.93 0.24 -9.51
CA THR A 37 -41.40 0.40 -9.38
C THR A 37 -41.90 1.71 -9.98
N ASP A 38 -40.99 2.57 -10.46
CA ASP A 38 -41.25 3.81 -11.19
C ASP A 38 -41.18 3.58 -12.71
N ASN A 39 -41.07 4.64 -13.51
CA ASN A 39 -41.01 4.54 -14.96
C ASN A 39 -39.61 4.17 -15.51
N THR A 40 -38.63 3.83 -14.68
CA THR A 40 -37.23 3.55 -15.09
C THR A 40 -37.16 2.57 -16.25
N VAL A 41 -37.71 1.37 -16.10
CA VAL A 41 -37.67 0.31 -17.13
C VAL A 41 -38.36 0.72 -18.41
N LYS A 42 -39.55 1.37 -18.30
CA LYS A 42 -40.31 1.83 -19.44
C LYS A 42 -39.52 2.84 -20.27
N LEU A 43 -38.97 3.86 -19.64
CA LEU A 43 -38.24 4.96 -20.31
C LEU A 43 -36.94 4.45 -20.97
N LEU A 44 -36.22 3.51 -20.34
CA LEU A 44 -35.03 2.90 -20.92
C LEU A 44 -35.38 2.11 -22.19
N LYS A 45 -36.43 1.29 -22.15
CA LYS A 45 -36.92 0.51 -23.31
C LYS A 45 -37.40 1.41 -24.44
N GLU A 46 -38.10 2.50 -24.13
CA GLU A 46 -38.56 3.50 -25.12
C GLU A 46 -37.37 4.22 -25.80
N ALA A 47 -36.23 4.36 -25.12
CA ALA A 47 -34.99 4.88 -25.66
C ALA A 47 -34.17 3.85 -26.46
N GLY A 48 -34.63 2.61 -26.59
CA GLY A 48 -33.95 1.55 -27.32
C GLY A 48 -32.81 0.88 -26.57
N ILE A 49 -32.73 1.08 -25.25
CA ILE A 49 -31.70 0.45 -24.39
C ILE A 49 -32.11 -0.99 -24.06
N GLU A 50 -31.15 -1.93 -24.13
CA GLU A 50 -31.37 -3.31 -23.72
C GLU A 50 -31.52 -3.39 -22.18
N VAL A 51 -32.70 -3.75 -21.69
CA VAL A 51 -33.00 -3.85 -20.26
C VAL A 51 -33.33 -5.30 -19.89
N TYR A 52 -32.59 -5.84 -18.93
CA TYR A 52 -32.81 -7.14 -18.34
C TYR A 52 -33.33 -6.98 -16.91
N GLU A 53 -34.58 -7.42 -16.69
CA GLU A 53 -35.22 -7.29 -15.38
C GLU A 53 -34.81 -8.47 -14.50
N HIS A 54 -34.15 -8.18 -13.39
CA HIS A 54 -33.66 -9.16 -12.42
C HIS A 54 -33.94 -8.66 -10.99
N PRO A 55 -35.23 -8.70 -10.56
CA PRO A 55 -35.62 -8.19 -9.25
C PRO A 55 -34.85 -8.84 -8.12
N GLN A 56 -34.32 -8.03 -7.21
CA GLN A 56 -33.59 -8.44 -6.04
C GLN A 56 -34.31 -7.99 -4.76
N THR A 57 -34.33 -8.86 -3.75
CA THR A 57 -34.74 -8.46 -2.40
C THR A 57 -33.62 -7.68 -1.71
N ARG A 58 -33.98 -6.82 -0.76
CA ARG A 58 -33.00 -6.02 -0.01
C ARG A 58 -32.06 -6.93 0.83
N ASP A 59 -32.58 -8.02 1.36
CA ASP A 59 -31.83 -8.91 2.25
C ASP A 59 -30.81 -9.79 1.51
N GLU A 60 -31.02 -10.05 0.23
CA GLU A 60 -30.13 -10.86 -0.61
C GLU A 60 -29.28 -10.04 -1.58
N PHE A 61 -29.43 -8.73 -1.55
CA PHE A 61 -28.81 -7.85 -2.53
C PHE A 61 -27.28 -7.94 -2.49
N ASP A 62 -26.69 -8.03 -3.67
CA ASP A 62 -25.25 -8.12 -3.88
C ASP A 62 -24.89 -7.34 -5.15
N PHE A 63 -24.27 -6.17 -4.96
CA PHE A 63 -23.92 -5.27 -6.07
C PHE A 63 -22.98 -5.95 -7.06
N SER A 64 -21.98 -6.71 -6.60
CA SER A 64 -21.02 -7.37 -7.46
C SER A 64 -21.69 -8.41 -8.37
N LYS A 65 -22.60 -9.20 -7.84
CA LYS A 65 -23.35 -10.18 -8.65
C LYS A 65 -24.20 -9.53 -9.71
N VAL A 66 -24.89 -8.44 -9.38
CA VAL A 66 -25.74 -7.72 -10.36
C VAL A 66 -24.88 -7.04 -11.42
N ARG A 67 -23.71 -6.45 -11.06
CA ARG A 67 -22.79 -5.89 -12.05
C ARG A 67 -22.16 -6.94 -12.94
N ASN A 68 -21.79 -8.10 -12.39
CA ASN A 68 -21.30 -9.23 -13.19
C ASN A 68 -22.37 -9.78 -14.12
N LEU A 69 -23.63 -9.80 -13.68
CA LEU A 69 -24.75 -10.15 -14.55
C LEU A 69 -24.90 -9.15 -15.70
N ALA A 70 -24.81 -7.85 -15.41
CA ALA A 70 -24.85 -6.81 -16.46
C ALA A 70 -23.65 -6.93 -17.42
N LEU A 71 -22.45 -7.17 -16.89
CA LEU A 71 -21.25 -7.40 -17.68
C LEU A 71 -21.36 -8.64 -18.58
N SER A 72 -22.05 -9.70 -18.14
CA SER A 72 -22.24 -10.92 -18.92
C SER A 72 -23.08 -10.73 -20.20
N TYR A 73 -23.88 -9.67 -20.26
CA TYR A 73 -24.65 -9.30 -21.46
C TYR A 73 -23.85 -8.42 -22.43
N VAL A 74 -22.67 -7.91 -22.04
CA VAL A 74 -21.78 -7.14 -22.91
C VAL A 74 -21.18 -8.04 -23.97
N LYS A 75 -21.33 -7.66 -25.25
CA LYS A 75 -20.84 -8.46 -26.41
C LYS A 75 -19.58 -7.88 -27.06
N THR A 76 -19.20 -6.66 -26.71
CA THR A 76 -18.02 -5.98 -27.22
C THR A 76 -16.79 -6.35 -26.40
N ASP A 77 -15.59 -6.18 -26.96
CA ASP A 77 -14.33 -6.43 -26.27
C ASP A 77 -14.09 -5.46 -25.12
N TRP A 78 -14.68 -4.27 -25.19
CA TRP A 78 -14.56 -3.24 -24.17
C TRP A 78 -15.91 -2.91 -23.53
N ALA A 79 -15.88 -2.75 -22.22
CA ALA A 79 -17.03 -2.41 -21.38
C ALA A 79 -16.75 -1.16 -20.57
N PHE A 80 -17.77 -0.32 -20.40
CA PHE A 80 -17.73 0.88 -19.56
C PHE A 80 -18.87 0.81 -18.55
N SER A 81 -18.54 0.80 -17.25
CA SER A 81 -19.54 0.80 -16.17
C SER A 81 -19.86 2.22 -15.72
N LEU A 82 -21.13 2.58 -15.65
CA LEU A 82 -21.58 3.88 -15.18
C LEU A 82 -22.81 3.75 -14.29
N ASP A 83 -22.86 4.50 -13.19
CA ASP A 83 -24.04 4.63 -12.36
C ASP A 83 -24.96 5.74 -12.89
N PHE A 84 -26.29 5.63 -12.67
CA PHE A 84 -27.25 6.62 -13.14
C PHE A 84 -27.05 8.02 -12.53
N ASN A 85 -26.40 8.13 -11.39
CA ASN A 85 -26.07 9.40 -10.75
C ASN A 85 -24.67 9.91 -11.10
N GLU A 86 -24.06 9.40 -12.16
CA GLU A 86 -22.73 9.81 -12.64
C GLU A 86 -22.84 10.54 -13.99
N ASP A 87 -22.01 11.55 -14.18
CA ASP A 87 -21.81 12.28 -15.43
C ASP A 87 -20.43 11.96 -16.00
N VAL A 88 -20.34 11.84 -17.32
CA VAL A 88 -19.07 11.70 -18.02
C VAL A 88 -18.78 13.01 -18.75
N ASP A 89 -17.90 13.83 -18.16
CA ASP A 89 -17.67 15.20 -18.64
C ASP A 89 -16.76 15.21 -19.88
N GLU A 90 -15.72 14.38 -19.88
CA GLU A 90 -14.79 14.25 -20.99
C GLU A 90 -14.63 12.77 -21.36
N PHE A 91 -15.09 12.37 -22.55
CA PHE A 91 -14.93 11.01 -23.06
C PHE A 91 -14.69 11.05 -24.56
N PHE A 92 -13.49 10.69 -24.98
CA PHE A 92 -13.05 10.69 -26.37
C PHE A 92 -12.57 9.29 -26.77
N PRO A 93 -13.47 8.38 -27.21
CA PRO A 93 -13.08 7.02 -27.57
C PRO A 93 -12.16 6.96 -28.81
N GLU A 94 -12.20 7.97 -29.68
CA GLU A 94 -11.48 8.00 -30.96
C GLU A 94 -9.95 8.00 -30.81
N GLY A 95 -9.41 8.54 -29.71
CA GLY A 95 -7.97 8.55 -29.43
C GLY A 95 -7.46 7.28 -28.74
N LEU A 96 -8.37 6.47 -28.20
CA LEU A 96 -8.00 5.30 -27.41
C LEU A 96 -7.78 4.05 -28.30
N ASP A 97 -8.25 4.06 -29.54
CA ASP A 97 -8.08 2.93 -30.46
C ASP A 97 -6.61 2.56 -30.72
N VAL A 98 -5.74 3.57 -30.72
CA VAL A 98 -4.31 3.41 -31.03
C VAL A 98 -3.56 2.63 -29.95
N ILE A 99 -3.98 2.77 -28.70
CA ILE A 99 -3.32 2.17 -27.53
C ILE A 99 -4.11 1.01 -26.93
N ALA A 100 -5.34 0.79 -27.40
CA ALA A 100 -6.25 -0.20 -26.80
C ALA A 100 -5.74 -1.65 -26.87
N GLU A 101 -4.84 -1.99 -27.82
CA GLU A 101 -4.29 -3.34 -27.94
C GLU A 101 -3.31 -3.65 -26.81
N GLU A 102 -2.64 -2.65 -26.25
CA GLU A 102 -1.61 -2.78 -25.22
C GLU A 102 -2.16 -2.83 -23.80
N PHE A 103 -3.44 -2.40 -23.59
CA PHE A 103 -4.01 -2.23 -22.27
C PHE A 103 -5.22 -3.12 -22.00
N THR A 104 -5.42 -3.44 -20.72
CA THR A 104 -6.59 -4.18 -20.24
C THR A 104 -7.63 -3.24 -19.62
N ALA A 105 -7.24 -2.04 -19.20
CA ALA A 105 -8.12 -1.03 -18.65
C ALA A 105 -7.63 0.40 -18.85
N PHE A 106 -8.58 1.33 -18.76
CA PHE A 106 -8.36 2.76 -18.71
C PHE A 106 -8.90 3.30 -17.40
N ARG A 107 -8.03 3.90 -16.60
CA ARG A 107 -8.40 4.55 -15.34
C ARG A 107 -8.82 5.98 -15.60
N HIS A 108 -9.81 6.46 -14.87
CA HIS A 108 -10.38 7.78 -15.01
C HIS A 108 -10.33 8.55 -13.69
N GLU A 109 -10.31 9.88 -13.79
CA GLU A 109 -10.46 10.76 -12.65
C GLU A 109 -11.93 10.78 -12.19
N ARG A 110 -12.14 10.72 -10.88
CA ARG A 110 -13.45 10.83 -10.28
C ARG A 110 -13.57 12.11 -9.48
N TYR A 111 -14.70 12.76 -9.63
CA TYR A 111 -15.12 13.92 -8.85
C TYR A 111 -16.43 13.60 -8.13
N ASP A 112 -16.54 14.04 -6.87
CA ASP A 112 -17.75 13.93 -6.08
C ASP A 112 -18.43 15.31 -5.98
N LYS A 113 -19.72 15.39 -6.35
CA LYS A 113 -20.54 16.58 -6.28
C LYS A 113 -21.65 16.42 -5.27
N VAL A 114 -21.75 17.33 -4.30
CA VAL A 114 -22.76 17.34 -3.26
C VAL A 114 -23.68 18.55 -3.46
N GLY A 115 -24.92 18.32 -3.90
CA GLY A 115 -25.88 19.38 -4.21
C GLY A 115 -25.37 20.34 -5.29
N ASP A 116 -25.43 21.63 -5.04
CA ASP A 116 -24.99 22.67 -5.97
C ASP A 116 -23.52 23.10 -5.78
N GLN A 117 -22.75 22.39 -4.98
CA GLN A 117 -21.33 22.69 -4.78
C GLN A 117 -20.51 22.31 -6.00
N GLU A 118 -19.35 22.98 -6.17
CA GLU A 118 -18.36 22.58 -7.19
C GLU A 118 -17.87 21.17 -6.92
N PRO A 119 -17.67 20.34 -7.97
CA PRO A 119 -17.14 19.01 -7.81
C PRO A 119 -15.76 19.02 -7.16
N THR A 120 -15.54 18.14 -6.19
CA THR A 120 -14.24 17.97 -5.54
C THR A 120 -13.59 16.66 -6.00
N PRO A 121 -12.26 16.60 -6.13
CA PRO A 121 -11.57 15.36 -6.48
C PRO A 121 -11.97 14.24 -5.52
N GLY A 122 -12.47 13.15 -6.07
CA GLY A 122 -12.75 11.91 -5.32
C GLY A 122 -11.47 11.15 -5.03
N GLN A 123 -11.57 10.14 -4.17
CA GLN A 123 -10.45 9.27 -3.90
C GLN A 123 -10.23 8.30 -5.06
N THR A 124 -9.01 8.29 -5.61
CA THR A 124 -8.42 7.32 -6.54
C THR A 124 -9.03 7.21 -7.94
N ALA A 125 -8.16 6.93 -8.90
CA ALA A 125 -8.51 6.51 -10.25
C ALA A 125 -9.32 5.19 -10.21
N HIS A 126 -10.46 5.15 -10.88
CA HIS A 126 -11.32 3.98 -10.92
C HIS A 126 -11.18 3.23 -12.25
N THR A 127 -11.11 1.89 -12.20
CA THR A 127 -11.06 1.01 -13.36
C THR A 127 -12.48 0.61 -13.79
N ARG A 128 -13.26 1.56 -14.34
CA ARG A 128 -14.61 1.28 -14.84
C ARG A 128 -14.68 1.09 -16.35
N PHE A 129 -13.62 1.43 -17.05
CA PHE A 129 -13.46 1.22 -18.46
C PHE A 129 -12.40 0.14 -18.69
N HIS A 130 -12.82 -1.06 -19.12
CA HIS A 130 -11.97 -2.25 -19.11
C HIS A 130 -12.35 -3.26 -20.21
N ARG A 131 -11.46 -4.18 -20.50
CA ARG A 131 -11.77 -5.34 -21.36
C ARG A 131 -12.80 -6.22 -20.69
N THR A 132 -13.82 -6.62 -21.44
CA THR A 132 -14.99 -7.34 -20.93
C THR A 132 -14.62 -8.68 -20.29
N LYS A 133 -13.66 -9.41 -20.86
CA LYS A 133 -13.27 -10.75 -20.40
C LYS A 133 -12.23 -10.75 -19.27
N ASN A 134 -11.56 -9.62 -19.05
CA ASN A 134 -10.44 -9.53 -18.10
C ASN A 134 -10.83 -8.97 -16.74
N TYR A 135 -12.11 -8.69 -16.50
CA TYR A 135 -12.53 -8.13 -15.23
C TYR A 135 -13.78 -8.78 -14.69
N THR A 136 -13.85 -8.88 -13.37
CA THR A 136 -15.04 -9.26 -12.61
C THR A 136 -15.22 -8.32 -11.42
N TRP A 137 -16.46 -8.10 -11.02
CA TRP A 137 -16.77 -7.33 -9.82
C TRP A 137 -16.73 -8.22 -8.59
N VAL A 138 -16.10 -7.72 -7.54
CA VAL A 138 -16.02 -8.38 -6.25
C VAL A 138 -16.61 -7.49 -5.15
N ASN A 139 -16.91 -8.08 -4.00
CA ASN A 139 -17.54 -7.51 -2.83
C ASN A 139 -19.02 -7.13 -3.04
N ALA A 140 -19.86 -7.59 -2.11
CA ALA A 140 -21.31 -7.43 -2.19
C ALA A 140 -21.79 -5.97 -2.09
N VAL A 141 -20.97 -5.11 -1.49
CA VAL A 141 -21.14 -3.65 -1.41
C VAL A 141 -19.76 -2.99 -1.39
N HIS A 142 -19.68 -1.72 -1.83
CA HIS A 142 -18.43 -1.04 -2.15
C HIS A 142 -17.61 -1.82 -3.20
N GLU A 143 -18.33 -2.41 -4.11
CA GLU A 143 -17.82 -3.29 -5.14
C GLU A 143 -16.78 -2.61 -6.03
N SER A 144 -15.79 -3.39 -6.44
CA SER A 144 -14.72 -2.95 -7.34
C SER A 144 -14.44 -3.99 -8.41
N PRO A 145 -14.05 -3.58 -9.63
CA PRO A 145 -13.59 -4.49 -10.66
C PRO A 145 -12.18 -4.99 -10.33
N VAL A 146 -11.98 -6.29 -10.50
CA VAL A 146 -10.69 -6.95 -10.29
C VAL A 146 -10.29 -7.65 -11.57
N PHE A 147 -8.99 -7.56 -11.90
CA PHE A 147 -8.44 -8.19 -13.10
C PHE A 147 -8.48 -9.73 -13.01
N ILE A 148 -8.84 -10.36 -14.13
CA ILE A 148 -8.78 -11.80 -14.33
C ILE A 148 -7.83 -12.07 -15.50
N PRO A 149 -6.75 -12.85 -15.32
CA PRO A 149 -5.88 -13.26 -16.41
C PRO A 149 -6.63 -14.06 -17.47
N THR A 150 -6.26 -13.84 -18.73
CA THR A 150 -6.69 -14.64 -19.88
C THR A 150 -5.48 -15.09 -20.67
N GLU A 151 -5.64 -15.98 -21.67
CA GLU A 151 -4.54 -16.38 -22.54
C GLU A 151 -3.92 -15.20 -23.33
N GLU A 152 -4.74 -14.19 -23.64
CA GLU A 152 -4.31 -12.99 -24.37
C GLU A 152 -3.65 -11.96 -23.45
N HIS A 153 -4.08 -11.88 -22.18
CA HIS A 153 -3.61 -10.91 -21.18
C HIS A 153 -3.34 -11.61 -19.86
N LEU A 154 -2.07 -11.94 -19.60
CA LEU A 154 -1.65 -12.61 -18.37
C LEU A 154 -1.56 -11.66 -17.17
N ASN A 155 -1.23 -10.39 -17.42
CA ASN A 155 -1.07 -9.37 -16.41
C ASN A 155 -2.00 -8.17 -16.65
N GLU A 156 -2.38 -7.50 -15.58
CA GLU A 156 -3.10 -6.24 -15.69
C GLU A 156 -2.19 -5.17 -16.30
N SER A 157 -2.70 -4.50 -17.33
CA SER A 157 -2.08 -3.30 -17.90
C SER A 157 -3.12 -2.19 -17.93
N ALA A 158 -2.98 -1.20 -17.07
CA ALA A 158 -3.93 -0.10 -16.97
C ALA A 158 -3.23 1.26 -17.11
N VAL A 159 -3.82 2.17 -17.87
CA VAL A 159 -3.28 3.50 -18.10
C VAL A 159 -4.24 4.57 -17.58
N ASP A 160 -3.68 5.63 -17.00
CA ASP A 160 -4.45 6.78 -16.56
C ASP A 160 -4.85 7.63 -17.77
N THR A 161 -6.10 8.06 -17.80
CA THR A 161 -6.67 8.88 -18.87
C THR A 161 -7.19 10.21 -18.33
N THR A 162 -7.50 11.13 -19.24
CA THR A 162 -8.15 12.40 -18.93
C THR A 162 -9.67 12.28 -18.81
N ILE A 163 -10.23 11.06 -18.86
CA ILE A 163 -11.67 10.82 -18.68
C ILE A 163 -12.05 11.27 -17.27
N LYS A 164 -13.06 12.15 -17.19
CA LYS A 164 -13.61 12.64 -15.92
C LYS A 164 -15.01 12.13 -15.71
N ILE A 165 -15.24 11.55 -14.54
CA ILE A 165 -16.56 11.11 -14.11
C ILE A 165 -16.94 11.89 -12.85
N THR A 166 -18.03 12.65 -12.92
CA THR A 166 -18.59 13.36 -11.77
C THR A 166 -19.76 12.58 -11.19
N LYS A 167 -19.63 12.17 -9.93
CA LYS A 167 -20.68 11.46 -9.19
C LYS A 167 -21.49 12.43 -8.35
N ASN A 168 -22.79 12.50 -8.62
CA ASN A 168 -23.73 13.23 -7.77
C ASN A 168 -24.02 12.42 -6.51
N VAL A 169 -23.47 12.86 -5.38
CA VAL A 169 -23.55 12.12 -4.12
C VAL A 169 -24.84 12.43 -3.39
N HIS A 170 -25.65 11.40 -3.18
CA HIS A 170 -26.85 11.45 -2.36
C HIS A 170 -26.73 10.43 -1.23
N ASN A 171 -26.29 10.89 -0.07
CA ASN A 171 -26.19 10.05 1.13
C ASN A 171 -27.48 10.23 1.96
N THR A 172 -28.33 9.20 1.94
CA THR A 172 -29.48 9.11 2.85
C THR A 172 -29.18 8.14 3.97
N VAL A 173 -29.80 8.33 5.13
CA VAL A 173 -29.67 7.40 6.28
C VAL A 173 -30.12 5.99 5.86
N ASP A 174 -31.20 5.86 5.10
CA ASP A 174 -31.67 4.56 4.61
C ASP A 174 -30.63 3.83 3.75
N LYS A 175 -29.94 4.56 2.86
CA LYS A 175 -28.87 3.98 2.03
C LYS A 175 -27.68 3.54 2.87
N GLN A 176 -27.29 4.34 3.85
CA GLN A 176 -26.18 3.99 4.75
C GLN A 176 -26.52 2.73 5.58
N LEU A 177 -27.72 2.65 6.12
CA LEU A 177 -28.19 1.46 6.84
C LEU A 177 -28.32 0.23 5.94
N PHE A 178 -28.72 0.41 4.70
CA PHE A 178 -28.75 -0.66 3.71
C PHE A 178 -27.35 -1.20 3.43
N TYR A 179 -26.36 -0.34 3.21
CA TYR A 179 -24.99 -0.77 3.00
C TYR A 179 -24.40 -1.45 4.22
N LEU A 180 -24.68 -0.90 5.41
CA LEU A 180 -24.27 -1.53 6.67
C LEU A 180 -24.85 -2.96 6.80
N SER A 181 -26.14 -3.15 6.52
CA SER A 181 -26.78 -4.48 6.63
C SER A 181 -26.13 -5.52 5.69
N ILE A 182 -25.66 -5.09 4.50
CA ILE A 182 -24.92 -5.98 3.61
C ILE A 182 -23.55 -6.31 4.20
N CYS A 183 -22.82 -5.30 4.71
CA CYS A 183 -21.52 -5.53 5.35
C CYS A 183 -21.63 -6.50 6.54
N GLU A 184 -22.60 -6.29 7.42
CA GLU A 184 -22.86 -7.16 8.58
C GLU A 184 -23.19 -8.59 8.14
N ARG A 185 -24.06 -8.75 7.16
CA ARG A 185 -24.42 -10.05 6.60
C ARG A 185 -23.22 -10.80 6.02
N GLU A 186 -22.37 -10.12 5.25
CA GLU A 186 -21.20 -10.75 4.65
C GLU A 186 -20.10 -11.03 5.68
N PHE A 187 -19.93 -10.17 6.68
CA PHE A 187 -19.03 -10.42 7.80
C PHE A 187 -19.50 -11.58 8.70
N GLU A 188 -20.83 -11.76 8.87
CA GLU A 188 -21.35 -12.96 9.58
C GLU A 188 -21.01 -14.26 8.86
N LYS A 189 -20.94 -14.27 7.52
CA LYS A 189 -20.56 -15.46 6.75
C LYS A 189 -19.08 -15.80 6.86
N ASP A 190 -18.24 -14.77 6.97
CA ASP A 190 -16.78 -14.90 7.10
C ASP A 190 -16.24 -13.85 8.08
N LYS A 191 -16.10 -14.26 9.34
CA LYS A 191 -15.58 -13.41 10.43
C LYS A 191 -14.09 -13.04 10.28
N SER A 192 -13.37 -13.61 9.33
CA SER A 192 -12.01 -13.24 9.02
C SER A 192 -11.89 -12.10 7.96
N ASN A 193 -13.01 -11.75 7.34
CA ASN A 193 -13.04 -10.78 6.26
C ASN A 193 -12.97 -9.34 6.77
N THR A 194 -11.75 -8.82 6.84
CA THR A 194 -11.47 -7.45 7.32
C THR A 194 -12.04 -6.37 6.42
N TYR A 195 -12.33 -6.66 5.14
CA TYR A 195 -12.94 -5.71 4.22
C TYR A 195 -14.29 -5.20 4.72
N TYR A 196 -15.22 -6.10 5.04
CA TYR A 196 -16.54 -5.71 5.55
C TYR A 196 -16.45 -5.15 6.97
N LEU A 197 -15.57 -5.71 7.80
CA LEU A 197 -15.36 -5.22 9.17
C LEU A 197 -14.91 -3.75 9.19
N TRP A 198 -14.07 -3.33 8.24
CA TRP A 198 -13.68 -1.93 8.07
C TRP A 198 -14.88 -1.00 7.85
N PHE A 199 -15.80 -1.35 6.95
CA PHE A 199 -16.98 -0.51 6.68
C PHE A 199 -17.96 -0.49 7.85
N ILE A 200 -18.12 -1.61 8.58
CA ILE A 200 -18.93 -1.67 9.80
C ILE A 200 -18.32 -0.76 10.87
N PHE A 201 -17.02 -0.88 11.14
CA PHE A 201 -16.26 -0.02 12.05
C PHE A 201 -16.42 1.46 11.71
N LYS A 202 -16.18 1.82 10.45
CA LYS A 202 -16.28 3.20 9.95
C LYS A 202 -17.69 3.77 10.17
N HIS A 203 -18.74 3.00 9.89
CA HIS A 203 -20.11 3.43 10.14
C HIS A 203 -20.34 3.77 11.61
N TYR A 204 -19.99 2.86 12.53
CA TYR A 204 -20.20 3.12 13.97
C TYR A 204 -19.37 4.30 14.49
N PHE A 205 -18.21 4.53 13.94
CA PHE A 205 -17.40 5.71 14.24
C PHE A 205 -18.08 7.00 13.73
N GLU A 206 -18.59 7.03 12.51
CA GLU A 206 -19.26 8.18 11.90
C GLU A 206 -20.55 8.58 12.64
N VAL A 207 -21.35 7.59 13.06
CA VAL A 207 -22.55 7.84 13.86
C VAL A 207 -22.27 8.09 15.35
N LYS A 208 -20.99 8.20 15.73
CA LYS A 208 -20.53 8.51 17.10
C LYS A 208 -20.87 7.44 18.14
N ASN A 209 -21.12 6.20 17.72
CA ASN A 209 -21.19 5.06 18.63
C ASN A 209 -19.76 4.56 18.94
N LEU A 210 -19.01 5.37 19.68
CA LEU A 210 -17.58 5.22 19.88
C LEU A 210 -17.19 3.94 20.63
N ASN A 211 -18.04 3.45 21.53
CA ASN A 211 -17.79 2.20 22.24
C ASN A 211 -17.80 1.00 21.28
N LYS A 212 -18.84 0.95 20.41
CA LYS A 212 -18.93 -0.12 19.40
C LYS A 212 -17.82 0.02 18.36
N ALA A 213 -17.48 1.23 17.95
CA ALA A 213 -16.37 1.47 17.06
C ALA A 213 -15.03 0.99 17.66
N LEU A 214 -14.75 1.24 18.93
CA LEU A 214 -13.53 0.75 19.60
C LEU A 214 -13.45 -0.79 19.63
N GLU A 215 -14.56 -1.45 19.95
CA GLU A 215 -14.66 -2.93 19.92
C GLU A 215 -14.30 -3.47 18.52
N LEU A 216 -14.97 -2.95 17.48
CA LEU A 216 -14.75 -3.36 16.09
C LEU A 216 -13.36 -3.00 15.56
N GLY A 217 -12.83 -1.84 15.95
CA GLY A 217 -11.48 -1.44 15.59
C GLY A 217 -10.41 -2.36 16.19
N GLN A 218 -10.57 -2.79 17.44
CA GLN A 218 -9.70 -3.79 18.05
C GLN A 218 -9.81 -5.15 17.35
N GLU A 219 -11.02 -5.57 17.02
CA GLU A 219 -11.25 -6.81 16.24
C GLU A 219 -10.55 -6.72 14.87
N TYR A 220 -10.69 -5.59 14.17
CA TYR A 220 -9.99 -5.34 12.90
C TYR A 220 -8.48 -5.48 13.05
N LEU A 221 -7.88 -4.80 14.04
CA LEU A 221 -6.44 -4.81 14.27
C LEU A 221 -5.90 -6.20 14.65
N ASN A 222 -6.72 -7.04 15.29
CA ASN A 222 -6.37 -8.41 15.62
C ASN A 222 -6.45 -9.35 14.41
N LEU A 223 -7.39 -9.12 13.49
CA LEU A 223 -7.59 -9.95 12.30
C LEU A 223 -6.64 -9.53 11.15
N SER A 224 -6.48 -8.22 10.91
CA SER A 224 -5.59 -7.71 9.89
C SER A 224 -4.14 -7.82 10.36
N ARG A 225 -3.40 -8.74 9.76
CA ARG A 225 -1.96 -8.95 10.03
C ARG A 225 -1.08 -8.55 8.85
N ALA A 226 -1.67 -7.96 7.82
CA ALA A 226 -0.94 -7.54 6.63
C ALA A 226 0.02 -6.39 6.98
N TYR A 227 1.31 -6.61 6.81
CA TYR A 227 2.28 -5.53 6.74
C TYR A 227 1.91 -4.64 5.54
N PHE A 228 1.98 -3.32 5.69
CA PHE A 228 1.62 -2.35 4.63
C PHE A 228 0.12 -2.20 4.33
N ASP A 229 -0.75 -2.44 5.29
CA ASP A 229 -2.17 -2.13 5.15
C ASP A 229 -2.46 -0.69 5.61
N PRO A 230 -2.65 0.28 4.68
CA PRO A 230 -2.96 1.67 5.05
C PRO A 230 -4.24 1.79 5.90
N THR A 231 -5.17 0.85 5.75
CA THR A 231 -6.43 0.83 6.49
C THR A 231 -6.18 0.60 7.99
N ARG A 232 -5.17 -0.18 8.37
CA ARG A 232 -4.79 -0.34 9.79
C ARG A 232 -4.41 0.98 10.43
N ILE A 233 -3.68 1.83 9.70
CA ILE A 233 -3.26 3.16 10.17
C ILE A 233 -4.48 4.03 10.42
N ASP A 234 -5.46 4.03 9.50
CA ASP A 234 -6.72 4.74 9.68
C ASP A 234 -7.49 4.21 10.89
N VAL A 235 -7.54 2.89 11.09
CA VAL A 235 -8.18 2.27 12.28
C VAL A 235 -7.48 2.71 13.57
N PHE A 236 -6.15 2.71 13.63
CA PHE A 236 -5.41 3.21 14.79
C PHE A 236 -5.73 4.68 15.08
N MET A 237 -5.72 5.54 14.06
CA MET A 237 -6.04 6.97 14.24
C MET A 237 -7.49 7.17 14.70
N MET A 238 -8.46 6.48 14.10
CA MET A 238 -9.87 6.60 14.46
C MET A 238 -10.15 6.05 15.87
N CYS A 239 -9.54 4.95 16.28
CA CYS A 239 -9.59 4.45 17.65
C CYS A 239 -8.97 5.44 18.64
N SER A 240 -7.84 6.06 18.30
CA SER A 240 -7.24 7.12 19.12
C SER A 240 -8.19 8.30 19.30
N ILE A 241 -8.87 8.76 18.23
CA ILE A 241 -9.87 9.83 18.30
C ILE A 241 -11.05 9.42 19.22
N ALA A 242 -11.54 8.19 19.09
CA ALA A 242 -12.61 7.68 19.93
C ALA A 242 -12.21 7.65 21.42
N LEU A 243 -10.98 7.22 21.71
CA LEU A 243 -10.42 7.19 23.07
C LEU A 243 -10.24 8.58 23.69
N ILE A 244 -9.88 9.60 22.89
CA ILE A 244 -9.86 10.99 23.35
C ILE A 244 -11.26 11.42 23.80
N SER A 245 -12.26 11.11 22.97
CA SER A 245 -13.66 11.48 23.24
C SER A 245 -14.22 10.80 24.50
N THR A 246 -13.65 9.65 24.88
CA THR A 246 -13.98 8.92 26.13
C THR A 246 -13.02 9.22 27.29
N GLN A 247 -12.18 10.26 27.15
CA GLN A 247 -11.18 10.71 28.14
C GLN A 247 -10.09 9.69 28.49
N ASN A 248 -9.90 8.66 27.68
CA ASN A 248 -8.81 7.69 27.86
C ASN A 248 -7.55 8.13 27.10
N ILE A 249 -6.95 9.22 27.55
CA ILE A 249 -5.86 9.91 26.84
C ILE A 249 -4.59 9.06 26.72
N GLN A 250 -4.26 8.27 27.75
CA GLN A 250 -3.06 7.42 27.70
C GLN A 250 -3.15 6.36 26.59
N GLN A 251 -4.28 5.70 26.51
CA GLN A 251 -4.51 4.69 25.48
C GLN A 251 -4.62 5.33 24.08
N ALA A 252 -5.23 6.53 23.98
CA ALA A 252 -5.28 7.29 22.74
C ALA A 252 -3.88 7.60 22.21
N SER A 253 -2.95 8.00 23.08
CA SER A 253 -1.56 8.24 22.72
C SER A 253 -0.87 6.97 22.19
N ASN A 254 -1.09 5.83 22.85
CA ASN A 254 -0.52 4.56 22.39
C ASN A 254 -1.01 4.20 20.96
N TYR A 255 -2.32 4.35 20.70
CA TYR A 255 -2.87 4.11 19.37
C TYR A 255 -2.31 5.07 18.32
N ALA A 256 -2.10 6.35 18.67
CA ALA A 256 -1.48 7.32 17.77
C ALA A 256 -0.01 6.97 17.46
N PHE A 257 0.75 6.46 18.43
CA PHE A 257 2.11 5.96 18.20
C PHE A 257 2.12 4.72 17.31
N HIS A 258 1.19 3.78 17.50
CA HIS A 258 1.05 2.63 16.58
C HIS A 258 0.72 3.07 15.16
N ALA A 259 -0.19 4.06 14.98
CA ALA A 259 -0.47 4.62 13.68
C ALA A 259 0.78 5.18 13.01
N VAL A 260 1.61 5.93 13.74
CA VAL A 260 2.88 6.47 13.22
C VAL A 260 3.86 5.34 12.88
N SER A 261 4.01 4.36 13.79
CA SER A 261 4.91 3.22 13.57
C SER A 261 4.58 2.44 12.29
N GLU A 262 3.29 2.17 12.05
CA GLU A 262 2.88 1.49 10.81
C GLU A 262 2.96 2.42 9.59
N ALA A 263 2.63 3.71 9.75
CA ALA A 263 2.70 4.68 8.67
C ALA A 263 4.13 4.93 8.16
N MET A 264 5.13 4.78 9.01
CA MET A 264 6.54 4.86 8.62
C MET A 264 6.93 3.76 7.63
N ASN A 265 6.25 2.61 7.67
CA ASN A 265 6.46 1.52 6.72
C ASN A 265 5.74 1.75 5.38
N VAL A 266 4.66 2.55 5.36
CA VAL A 266 3.87 2.83 4.15
C VAL A 266 4.38 4.08 3.41
N GLY A 267 4.87 5.09 4.15
CA GLY A 267 5.36 6.35 3.58
C GLY A 267 4.25 7.29 3.08
N GLY A 268 4.65 8.28 2.28
CA GLY A 268 3.75 9.19 1.58
C GLY A 268 2.79 9.99 2.47
N ASP A 269 1.62 10.33 1.93
CA ASP A 269 0.59 11.13 2.61
C ASP A 269 0.06 10.49 3.90
N VAL A 270 0.05 9.17 3.97
CA VAL A 270 -0.43 8.42 5.13
C VAL A 270 0.46 8.68 6.34
N MET A 271 1.78 8.72 6.12
CA MET A 271 2.75 9.07 7.17
C MET A 271 2.53 10.49 7.67
N GLY A 272 2.34 11.47 6.77
CA GLY A 272 2.05 12.85 7.13
C GLY A 272 0.78 12.98 8.00
N LYS A 273 -0.28 12.24 7.66
CA LYS A 273 -1.53 12.20 8.44
C LYS A 273 -1.32 11.64 9.84
N ALA A 274 -0.58 10.52 9.95
CA ALA A 274 -0.32 9.88 11.24
C ALA A 274 0.52 10.78 12.18
N PHE A 275 1.57 11.43 11.66
CA PHE A 275 2.37 12.39 12.43
C PHE A 275 1.57 13.63 12.84
N THR A 276 0.71 14.16 11.95
CA THR A 276 -0.19 15.27 12.27
C THR A 276 -1.16 14.88 13.38
N HIS A 277 -1.70 13.67 13.34
CA HIS A 277 -2.57 13.16 14.39
C HIS A 277 -1.82 13.06 15.73
N LEU A 278 -0.62 12.48 15.75
CA LEU A 278 0.20 12.37 16.96
C LEU A 278 0.58 13.75 17.52
N LEU A 279 0.90 14.74 16.64
CA LEU A 279 1.16 16.11 17.07
C LEU A 279 -0.05 16.74 17.78
N ASN A 280 -1.26 16.50 17.26
CA ASN A 280 -2.49 17.00 17.86
C ASN A 280 -2.72 16.35 19.26
N ILE A 281 -2.41 15.06 19.41
CA ILE A 281 -2.41 14.38 20.72
C ILE A 281 -1.39 15.03 21.66
N GLY A 282 -0.16 15.28 21.20
CA GLY A 282 0.87 15.95 21.99
C GLY A 282 0.44 17.32 22.49
N LYS A 283 -0.18 18.13 21.61
CA LYS A 283 -0.74 19.44 21.99
C LYS A 283 -1.87 19.32 22.99
N LEU A 284 -2.80 18.37 22.79
CA LEU A 284 -3.93 18.14 23.70
C LEU A 284 -3.47 17.68 25.08
N THR A 285 -2.45 16.83 25.14
CA THR A 285 -1.88 16.30 26.39
C THR A 285 -0.85 17.22 27.03
N GLN A 286 -0.48 18.30 26.35
CA GLN A 286 0.62 19.19 26.72
C GLN A 286 1.94 18.44 26.95
N ASN A 287 2.16 17.34 26.20
CA ASN A 287 3.36 16.52 26.30
C ASN A 287 4.46 17.05 25.37
N PRO A 288 5.52 17.70 25.92
CA PRO A 288 6.56 18.31 25.09
C PRO A 288 7.34 17.29 24.27
N ASN A 289 7.53 16.06 24.75
CA ASN A 289 8.26 15.01 24.05
C ASN A 289 7.51 14.56 22.79
N ILE A 290 6.18 14.38 22.89
CA ILE A 290 5.33 14.04 21.75
C ILE A 290 5.33 15.21 20.76
N ILE A 291 5.22 16.46 21.22
CA ILE A 291 5.22 17.64 20.37
C ILE A 291 6.53 17.74 19.59
N VAL A 292 7.67 17.62 20.25
CA VAL A 292 9.00 17.70 19.63
C VAL A 292 9.18 16.58 18.63
N PHE A 293 8.87 15.34 19.00
CA PHE A 293 8.97 14.19 18.12
C PHE A 293 8.10 14.36 16.86
N ALA A 294 6.81 14.65 17.03
CA ALA A 294 5.88 14.76 15.91
C ALA A 294 6.14 16.01 15.05
N SER A 295 6.62 17.13 15.63
CA SER A 295 6.95 18.36 14.90
C SER A 295 8.16 18.19 13.98
N GLY A 296 9.11 17.33 14.34
CA GLY A 296 10.29 17.06 13.51
C GLY A 296 9.93 16.44 12.14
N PHE A 297 8.75 15.86 12.03
CA PHE A 297 8.25 15.21 10.80
C PHE A 297 7.05 15.91 10.17
N ASN A 298 6.55 17.02 10.73
CA ASN A 298 5.40 17.72 10.16
C ASN A 298 5.85 18.69 9.06
N PRO A 299 5.45 18.47 7.78
CA PRO A 299 5.80 19.34 6.66
C PRO A 299 5.37 20.80 6.84
N GLU A 300 4.32 21.07 7.64
CA GLU A 300 3.80 22.43 7.85
C GLU A 300 4.66 23.26 8.82
N THR A 301 5.49 22.61 9.65
CA THR A 301 6.35 23.30 10.63
C THR A 301 7.73 23.67 10.10
N LEU A 302 8.12 23.13 8.96
CA LEU A 302 9.39 23.47 8.29
C LEU A 302 9.30 24.85 7.64
N ARG A 303 10.29 25.74 7.91
CA ARG A 303 10.41 27.03 7.23
C ARG A 303 10.67 26.81 5.74
N LEU A 304 10.30 27.79 4.90
CA LEU A 304 10.34 27.64 3.44
C LEU A 304 11.73 27.24 2.90
N LYS A 305 12.81 27.71 3.54
CA LYS A 305 14.19 27.36 3.20
C LYS A 305 14.52 25.91 3.59
N GLU A 306 14.06 25.45 4.76
CA GLU A 306 14.22 24.07 5.22
C GLU A 306 13.36 23.12 4.37
N ARG A 307 12.23 23.59 3.82
CA ARG A 307 11.41 22.86 2.85
C ARG A 307 12.11 22.70 1.51
N MET A 308 12.78 23.72 1.00
CA MET A 308 13.53 23.62 -0.26
C MET A 308 14.75 22.70 -0.10
N ASP A 309 15.50 22.84 0.99
CA ASP A 309 16.63 21.96 1.31
C ASP A 309 16.15 20.51 1.59
N ALA A 310 14.94 20.33 2.16
CA ALA A 310 14.31 19.04 2.36
C ALA A 310 13.74 18.45 1.07
N ILE A 311 13.24 19.29 0.15
CA ILE A 311 12.76 18.87 -1.17
C ILE A 311 13.94 18.42 -2.03
N ASP A 312 15.03 19.16 -2.06
CA ASP A 312 16.26 18.76 -2.76
C ASP A 312 16.84 17.48 -2.14
N LYS A 313 16.85 17.37 -0.81
CA LYS A 313 17.21 16.14 -0.11
C LYS A 313 16.24 14.99 -0.42
N LEU A 314 14.93 15.26 -0.52
CA LEU A 314 13.89 14.26 -0.84
C LEU A 314 14.08 13.71 -2.26
N PHE A 315 14.41 14.56 -3.24
CA PHE A 315 14.70 14.10 -4.60
C PHE A 315 15.96 13.22 -4.67
N LEU A 316 16.98 13.52 -3.87
CA LEU A 316 18.21 12.73 -3.78
C LEU A 316 18.12 11.52 -2.83
N THR A 317 17.00 11.36 -2.12
CA THR A 317 16.78 10.29 -1.13
C THR A 317 15.49 9.53 -1.38
N ASN A 318 14.78 9.80 -2.48
CA ASN A 318 13.50 9.17 -2.79
C ASN A 318 13.68 7.71 -3.20
N LEU A 319 13.09 6.80 -2.42
CA LEU A 319 13.01 5.36 -2.70
C LEU A 319 11.59 4.89 -3.06
N ASP A 320 10.64 5.82 -3.27
CA ASP A 320 9.23 5.48 -3.50
C ASP A 320 8.99 4.69 -4.78
N ASP A 321 9.89 4.81 -5.79
CA ASP A 321 9.88 4.02 -7.02
C ASP A 321 10.68 2.70 -6.89
N THR A 322 11.24 2.41 -5.71
CA THR A 322 11.87 1.10 -5.44
C THR A 322 10.76 0.10 -5.10
N PRO A 323 10.76 -1.10 -5.70
CA PRO A 323 9.78 -2.12 -5.36
C PRO A 323 9.67 -2.35 -3.85
N ALA A 324 8.44 -2.55 -3.37
CA ALA A 324 8.18 -2.76 -1.95
C ALA A 324 8.93 -3.99 -1.44
N THR A 325 9.60 -3.85 -0.31
CA THR A 325 10.36 -4.90 0.35
C THR A 325 10.06 -4.88 1.84
N ALA A 326 10.19 -6.03 2.48
CA ALA A 326 10.10 -6.14 3.94
C ALA A 326 11.11 -5.23 4.66
N TRP A 327 12.21 -4.89 4.01
CA TRP A 327 13.26 -4.02 4.56
C TRP A 327 12.86 -2.55 4.71
N SER A 328 11.81 -2.11 4.02
CA SER A 328 11.41 -0.69 3.99
C SER A 328 11.13 -0.07 5.37
N GLY A 329 10.62 -0.86 6.31
CA GLY A 329 10.41 -0.41 7.70
C GLY A 329 11.68 -0.21 8.52
N HIS A 330 12.83 -0.67 8.06
CA HIS A 330 14.12 -0.52 8.74
C HIS A 330 14.94 0.68 8.25
N ARG A 331 14.46 1.39 7.23
CA ARG A 331 15.19 2.52 6.61
C ARG A 331 15.64 3.58 7.63
N GLN A 332 14.75 4.03 8.51
CA GLN A 332 15.09 5.04 9.50
C GLN A 332 16.18 4.58 10.48
N PHE A 333 16.12 3.31 10.86
CA PHE A 333 17.18 2.73 11.68
C PHE A 333 18.51 2.73 10.95
N ALA A 334 18.55 2.32 9.67
CA ALA A 334 19.76 2.32 8.87
C ALA A 334 20.37 3.73 8.72
N GLU A 335 19.55 4.73 8.36
CA GLU A 335 19.99 6.12 8.23
C GLU A 335 20.49 6.70 9.57
N TRP A 336 19.80 6.37 10.67
CA TRP A 336 20.26 6.74 12.02
C TRP A 336 21.58 6.05 12.37
N LEU A 337 21.69 4.74 12.14
CA LEU A 337 22.89 3.96 12.47
C LEU A 337 24.11 4.48 11.74
N VAL A 338 24.00 4.70 10.43
CA VAL A 338 25.08 5.27 9.60
C VAL A 338 25.45 6.68 10.09
N SER A 339 24.46 7.51 10.42
CA SER A 339 24.72 8.87 10.94
C SER A 339 25.35 8.86 12.34
N TYR A 340 24.99 7.89 13.17
CA TYR A 340 25.52 7.73 14.53
C TYR A 340 26.95 7.17 14.52
N MET A 341 27.19 6.06 13.80
CA MET A 341 28.47 5.39 13.76
C MET A 341 29.52 6.08 12.88
N LYS A 342 29.06 6.79 11.83
CA LYS A 342 29.91 7.41 10.81
C LYS A 342 30.90 6.41 10.21
N PRO A 343 30.43 5.30 9.64
CA PRO A 343 31.27 4.23 9.14
C PRO A 343 32.18 4.71 8.01
N GLU A 344 33.40 4.17 7.95
CA GLU A 344 34.26 4.31 6.77
C GLU A 344 33.83 3.32 5.67
N VAL A 345 33.48 2.10 6.08
CA VAL A 345 33.10 1.00 5.18
C VAL A 345 31.82 0.33 5.68
N THR A 346 30.82 0.28 4.81
CA THR A 346 29.59 -0.49 4.98
C THR A 346 29.50 -1.52 3.87
N VAL A 347 29.16 -2.76 4.21
CA VAL A 347 28.91 -3.86 3.25
C VAL A 347 27.48 -4.34 3.38
N ASP A 348 26.82 -4.51 2.25
CA ASP A 348 25.47 -5.04 2.11
C ASP A 348 25.51 -6.29 1.23
N LEU A 349 25.27 -7.46 1.83
CA LEU A 349 25.19 -8.75 1.17
C LEU A 349 23.73 -9.07 0.86
N GLY A 350 23.38 -9.11 -0.42
CA GLY A 350 22.01 -9.27 -0.89
C GLY A 350 21.37 -7.92 -1.23
N VAL A 351 21.68 -7.40 -2.43
CA VAL A 351 21.20 -6.10 -2.89
C VAL A 351 19.74 -6.13 -3.32
N ASP A 352 19.32 -7.19 -3.98
CA ASP A 352 17.97 -7.34 -4.56
C ASP A 352 17.56 -6.10 -5.38
N TRP A 353 16.43 -5.45 -5.05
CA TRP A 353 16.01 -4.17 -5.63
C TRP A 353 16.72 -2.95 -5.02
N GLY A 354 17.68 -3.14 -4.14
CA GLY A 354 18.58 -2.11 -3.60
C GLY A 354 18.02 -1.32 -2.41
N PHE A 355 16.91 -1.70 -1.81
CA PHE A 355 16.30 -0.87 -0.77
C PHE A 355 17.19 -0.73 0.47
N SER A 356 17.77 -1.83 0.98
CA SER A 356 18.76 -1.84 2.07
C SER A 356 20.01 -1.05 1.69
N THR A 357 20.59 -1.37 0.53
CA THR A 357 21.79 -0.73 -0.03
C THR A 357 21.65 0.79 -0.12
N PHE A 358 20.54 1.27 -0.65
CA PHE A 358 20.28 2.70 -0.75
C PHE A 358 20.04 3.35 0.60
N SER A 359 19.32 2.68 1.50
CA SER A 359 19.10 3.19 2.87
C SER A 359 20.41 3.39 3.64
N LEU A 360 21.38 2.52 3.43
CA LEU A 360 22.73 2.63 3.99
C LEU A 360 23.59 3.69 3.28
N ALA A 361 23.38 3.93 1.97
CA ALA A 361 24.19 4.84 1.16
C ALA A 361 23.68 6.30 1.15
N ILE A 362 22.38 6.52 1.32
CA ILE A 362 21.74 7.84 1.28
C ILE A 362 22.34 8.86 2.26
N PRO A 363 22.75 8.49 3.49
CA PRO A 363 23.42 9.44 4.37
C PRO A 363 24.76 9.97 3.83
N ARG A 364 25.31 9.36 2.77
CA ARG A 364 26.58 9.77 2.10
C ARG A 364 27.78 9.82 3.04
N ILE A 365 27.81 8.91 4.00
CA ILE A 365 28.88 8.76 4.98
C ILE A 365 29.66 7.49 4.64
N GLY A 366 30.97 7.62 4.40
CA GLY A 366 31.85 6.52 4.04
C GLY A 366 31.56 5.90 2.68
N LYS A 367 32.01 4.67 2.50
CA LYS A 367 31.81 3.86 1.29
C LYS A 367 30.90 2.69 1.57
N VAL A 368 29.89 2.51 0.73
CA VAL A 368 28.95 1.38 0.77
C VAL A 368 29.26 0.45 -0.38
N TYR A 369 29.33 -0.84 -0.10
CA TYR A 369 29.54 -1.89 -1.09
C TYR A 369 28.33 -2.82 -1.07
N GLY A 370 27.50 -2.74 -2.10
CA GLY A 370 26.39 -3.68 -2.29
C GLY A 370 26.86 -4.86 -3.15
N ILE A 371 26.78 -6.06 -2.61
CA ILE A 371 27.27 -7.30 -3.24
C ILE A 371 26.09 -8.21 -3.51
N ASP A 372 25.95 -8.68 -4.76
CA ASP A 372 24.90 -9.60 -5.18
C ASP A 372 25.32 -10.29 -6.48
N ASN A 373 25.01 -11.56 -6.64
CA ASN A 373 25.28 -12.26 -7.89
C ASN A 373 24.22 -12.02 -8.96
N PHE A 374 23.05 -11.47 -8.58
CA PHE A 374 21.90 -11.22 -9.43
C PHE A 374 21.49 -12.45 -10.27
N VAL A 375 21.60 -13.64 -9.68
CA VAL A 375 21.16 -14.93 -10.28
C VAL A 375 19.86 -15.40 -9.61
N GLY A 376 19.68 -15.07 -8.34
CA GLY A 376 18.56 -15.55 -7.51
C GLY A 376 18.74 -16.98 -7.03
N ASP A 377 17.78 -17.46 -6.26
CA ASP A 377 17.75 -18.79 -5.69
C ASP A 377 16.33 -19.38 -5.63
N SER A 378 16.14 -20.47 -4.87
CA SER A 378 14.83 -21.09 -4.68
C SER A 378 13.84 -20.27 -3.89
N PHE A 379 14.27 -19.21 -3.18
CA PHE A 379 13.45 -18.33 -2.36
C PHE A 379 12.98 -17.08 -3.12
N VAL A 380 13.90 -16.44 -3.85
CA VAL A 380 13.64 -15.18 -4.56
C VAL A 380 13.41 -15.37 -6.08
N GLY A 381 13.57 -16.59 -6.56
CA GLY A 381 13.44 -16.93 -7.98
C GLY A 381 14.61 -16.45 -8.83
N THR A 382 14.65 -16.95 -10.07
CA THR A 382 15.71 -16.61 -11.04
C THR A 382 15.24 -15.62 -12.13
N ASP A 383 13.94 -15.41 -12.21
CA ASP A 383 13.35 -14.45 -13.14
C ASP A 383 13.58 -13.02 -12.65
N GLU A 384 13.68 -12.07 -13.56
CA GLU A 384 13.85 -10.64 -13.28
C GLU A 384 15.20 -10.21 -12.64
N GLN A 385 16.13 -11.12 -12.31
CA GLN A 385 17.38 -10.76 -11.65
C GLN A 385 18.20 -9.74 -12.44
N ARG A 386 18.22 -9.86 -13.76
CA ARG A 386 18.89 -8.87 -14.61
C ARG A 386 18.20 -7.50 -14.61
N LEU A 387 16.88 -7.48 -14.47
CA LEU A 387 16.11 -6.24 -14.31
C LEU A 387 16.43 -5.57 -12.97
N LYS A 388 16.60 -6.33 -11.90
CA LYS A 388 17.04 -5.82 -10.58
C LYS A 388 18.39 -5.13 -10.69
N TYR A 389 19.37 -5.77 -11.31
CA TYR A 389 20.69 -5.18 -11.53
C TYR A 389 20.62 -3.86 -12.32
N GLN A 390 19.86 -3.84 -13.42
CA GLN A 390 19.68 -2.62 -14.21
C GLN A 390 18.97 -1.52 -13.43
N PHE A 391 17.93 -1.88 -12.68
CA PHE A 391 17.21 -0.94 -11.81
C PHE A 391 18.15 -0.31 -10.79
N VAL A 392 18.88 -1.14 -10.01
CA VAL A 392 19.77 -0.66 -8.96
C VAL A 392 20.88 0.23 -9.53
N THR A 393 21.46 -0.15 -10.66
CA THR A 393 22.49 0.67 -11.33
C THR A 393 21.93 2.03 -11.76
N THR A 394 20.77 2.04 -12.41
CA THR A 394 20.11 3.27 -12.85
C THR A 394 19.68 4.14 -11.66
N LYS A 395 19.15 3.52 -10.61
CA LYS A 395 18.73 4.23 -9.40
C LYS A 395 19.89 4.85 -8.66
N ARG A 396 21.05 4.17 -8.57
CA ARG A 396 22.28 4.72 -8.02
C ARG A 396 22.70 6.01 -8.74
N GLU A 397 22.58 6.03 -10.07
CA GLU A 397 22.88 7.22 -10.88
C GLU A 397 21.89 8.36 -10.60
N LYS A 398 20.58 8.06 -10.60
CA LYS A 398 19.53 9.05 -10.28
C LYS A 398 19.67 9.66 -8.90
N LEU A 399 20.11 8.87 -7.92
CA LEU A 399 20.36 9.35 -6.56
C LEU A 399 21.74 10.01 -6.39
N HIS A 400 22.56 10.11 -7.44
CA HIS A 400 23.92 10.64 -7.39
C HIS A 400 24.78 9.98 -6.30
N LEU A 401 24.74 8.64 -6.22
CA LEU A 401 25.46 7.85 -5.22
C LEU A 401 26.75 7.19 -5.76
N GLN A 402 27.19 7.51 -6.97
CA GLN A 402 28.33 6.86 -7.62
C GLN A 402 29.63 7.02 -6.82
N ASP A 403 29.77 8.12 -6.09
CA ASP A 403 30.97 8.42 -5.31
C ASP A 403 31.05 7.65 -4.00
N ASN A 404 29.91 7.21 -3.41
CA ASN A 404 29.92 6.52 -2.13
C ASN A 404 29.32 5.10 -2.17
N LEU A 405 28.61 4.70 -3.24
CA LEU A 405 28.07 3.36 -3.42
C LEU A 405 28.76 2.64 -4.59
N THR A 406 29.36 1.50 -4.30
CA THR A 406 29.90 0.56 -5.30
C THR A 406 29.05 -0.68 -5.32
N LEU A 407 28.58 -1.10 -6.51
CA LEU A 407 27.89 -2.35 -6.72
C LEU A 407 28.88 -3.38 -7.23
N ILE A 408 28.91 -4.55 -6.62
CA ILE A 408 29.77 -5.68 -6.98
C ILE A 408 28.86 -6.85 -7.37
N GLU A 409 28.91 -7.23 -8.66
CA GLU A 409 28.21 -8.42 -9.17
C GLU A 409 29.13 -9.64 -8.92
N GLY A 410 28.76 -10.50 -7.96
CA GLY A 410 29.54 -11.67 -7.62
C GLY A 410 28.99 -12.46 -6.44
N ASP A 411 29.46 -13.71 -6.30
CA ASP A 411 29.16 -14.55 -5.14
C ASP A 411 29.87 -14.01 -3.89
N PHE A 412 29.19 -14.08 -2.74
CA PHE A 412 29.70 -13.51 -1.49
C PHE A 412 31.05 -14.11 -1.07
N ASN A 413 31.21 -15.43 -1.24
CA ASN A 413 32.44 -16.11 -0.84
C ASN A 413 33.60 -15.80 -1.79
N GLU A 414 33.33 -15.74 -3.11
CA GLU A 414 34.32 -15.37 -4.12
C GLU A 414 34.81 -13.92 -3.91
N VAL A 415 33.90 -12.98 -3.62
CA VAL A 415 34.23 -11.59 -3.32
C VAL A 415 35.05 -11.49 -2.03
N ALA A 416 34.72 -12.29 -1.00
CA ALA A 416 35.44 -12.33 0.27
C ALA A 416 36.89 -12.77 0.13
N GLU A 417 37.23 -13.64 -0.84
CA GLU A 417 38.61 -14.09 -1.08
C GLU A 417 39.57 -12.93 -1.41
N THR A 418 39.01 -11.88 -2.03
CA THR A 418 39.80 -10.71 -2.46
C THR A 418 39.53 -9.46 -1.63
N TRP A 419 38.69 -9.58 -0.58
CA TRP A 419 38.32 -8.46 0.28
C TRP A 419 39.43 -8.07 1.25
N ASP A 420 39.86 -6.82 1.23
CA ASP A 420 41.00 -6.31 2.00
C ASP A 420 40.67 -5.19 3.00
N LYS A 421 39.39 -4.80 3.11
CA LYS A 421 38.95 -3.68 3.94
C LYS A 421 38.34 -4.15 5.25
N LYS A 422 38.55 -3.33 6.30
CA LYS A 422 37.78 -3.49 7.53
C LYS A 422 36.39 -2.90 7.36
N ILE A 423 35.41 -3.49 8.04
CA ILE A 423 33.98 -3.21 7.90
C ILE A 423 33.46 -2.64 9.21
N ASP A 424 32.72 -1.53 9.16
CA ASP A 424 32.07 -0.94 10.33
C ASP A 424 30.61 -1.38 10.45
N ILE A 425 29.91 -1.51 9.32
CA ILE A 425 28.54 -2.02 9.25
C ILE A 425 28.50 -3.11 8.18
N LEU A 426 28.11 -4.30 8.60
CA LEU A 426 27.87 -5.45 7.74
C LEU A 426 26.39 -5.79 7.78
N HIS A 427 25.69 -5.73 6.64
CA HIS A 427 24.33 -6.24 6.51
C HIS A 427 24.34 -7.57 5.75
N ILE A 428 23.58 -8.54 6.23
CA ILE A 428 23.46 -9.87 5.65
C ILE A 428 21.99 -10.17 5.39
N ASP A 429 21.62 -10.23 4.10
CA ASP A 429 20.28 -10.49 3.61
C ASP A 429 20.34 -11.28 2.29
N GLY A 430 21.12 -12.36 2.31
CA GLY A 430 21.30 -13.26 1.16
C GLY A 430 20.33 -14.43 1.18
N SER A 431 20.88 -15.66 1.17
CA SER A 431 20.08 -16.89 1.30
C SER A 431 19.47 -17.00 2.69
N HIS A 432 18.23 -17.49 2.78
CA HIS A 432 17.51 -17.66 4.05
C HIS A 432 17.74 -19.04 4.71
N LYS A 433 18.58 -19.90 4.10
CA LYS A 433 18.90 -21.21 4.67
C LYS A 433 19.91 -21.10 5.80
N TYR A 434 19.73 -21.93 6.83
CA TYR A 434 20.59 -21.91 8.02
C TYR A 434 22.10 -22.03 7.70
N GLU A 435 22.47 -22.96 6.82
CA GLU A 435 23.88 -23.19 6.49
C GLU A 435 24.50 -22.02 5.71
N ASP A 436 23.73 -21.43 4.80
CA ASP A 436 24.18 -20.33 3.96
C ASP A 436 24.38 -19.06 4.81
N ILE A 437 23.40 -18.68 5.65
CA ILE A 437 23.51 -17.51 6.53
C ILE A 437 24.65 -17.66 7.55
N LYS A 438 24.86 -18.87 8.06
CA LYS A 438 25.97 -19.18 8.95
C LYS A 438 27.32 -19.01 8.25
N GLN A 439 27.44 -19.51 7.03
CA GLN A 439 28.63 -19.36 6.21
C GLN A 439 28.94 -17.90 5.91
N ASP A 440 27.94 -17.11 5.50
CA ASP A 440 28.09 -15.69 5.21
C ASP A 440 28.54 -14.92 6.47
N PHE A 441 27.91 -15.19 7.60
CA PHE A 441 28.30 -14.60 8.87
C PHE A 441 29.73 -14.95 9.26
N GLU A 442 30.13 -16.24 9.22
CA GLU A 442 31.47 -16.71 9.57
C GLU A 442 32.56 -16.19 8.62
N THR A 443 32.21 -16.01 7.33
CA THR A 443 33.13 -15.51 6.31
C THR A 443 33.35 -14.00 6.47
N TRP A 444 32.32 -13.23 6.59
CA TRP A 444 32.38 -11.76 6.54
C TRP A 444 32.66 -11.11 7.90
N SER A 445 32.27 -11.73 9.03
CA SER A 445 32.57 -11.21 10.36
C SER A 445 34.07 -11.11 10.67
N LYS A 446 34.94 -11.80 9.94
CA LYS A 446 36.41 -11.69 10.05
C LYS A 446 36.97 -10.33 9.66
N PHE A 447 36.22 -9.63 8.81
CA PHE A 447 36.57 -8.27 8.34
C PHE A 447 36.00 -7.17 9.23
N LEU A 448 35.08 -7.52 10.17
CA LEU A 448 34.43 -6.55 11.03
C LEU A 448 35.44 -5.87 11.97
N ASN A 449 35.31 -4.57 12.15
CA ASN A 449 35.99 -3.81 13.18
C ASN A 449 35.53 -4.24 14.58
N ASP A 450 36.33 -3.97 15.62
CA ASP A 450 35.99 -4.37 17.00
C ASP A 450 34.70 -3.67 17.48
N ASP A 451 34.46 -2.43 17.09
CA ASP A 451 33.24 -1.66 17.35
C ASP A 451 32.19 -1.79 16.24
N GLY A 452 32.41 -2.67 15.28
CA GLY A 452 31.52 -2.87 14.14
C GLY A 452 30.20 -3.54 14.53
N VAL A 453 29.23 -3.44 13.65
CA VAL A 453 27.87 -4.00 13.82
C VAL A 453 27.50 -4.87 12.64
N ILE A 454 26.80 -5.96 12.92
CA ILE A 454 26.18 -6.84 11.92
C ILE A 454 24.67 -6.68 12.00
N LEU A 455 24.06 -6.46 10.87
CA LEU A 455 22.61 -6.43 10.67
C LEU A 455 22.21 -7.73 9.96
N MET A 456 21.19 -8.41 10.44
CA MET A 456 20.67 -9.65 9.84
C MET A 456 19.17 -9.52 9.66
N HIS A 457 18.70 -9.58 8.42
CA HIS A 457 17.27 -9.54 8.13
C HIS A 457 16.60 -10.89 8.41
N ASP A 458 15.26 -10.92 8.44
CA ASP A 458 14.41 -12.11 8.64
C ASP A 458 14.56 -12.86 9.98
N THR A 459 15.06 -12.19 11.00
CA THR A 459 15.26 -12.80 12.34
C THR A 459 13.98 -13.15 13.09
N CYS A 460 12.78 -12.79 12.54
CA CYS A 460 11.49 -13.14 13.13
C CYS A 460 10.66 -14.10 12.25
N VAL A 461 11.24 -14.65 11.17
CA VAL A 461 10.56 -15.56 10.25
C VAL A 461 11.11 -16.98 10.42
N GLU A 462 10.22 -17.97 10.55
CA GLU A 462 10.56 -19.40 10.56
C GLU A 462 10.14 -20.08 9.26
N ASN A 463 9.02 -19.66 8.69
CA ASN A 463 8.48 -20.20 7.43
C ASN A 463 7.79 -19.11 6.63
N TYR A 464 8.07 -19.06 5.33
CA TYR A 464 7.40 -18.14 4.42
C TYR A 464 7.19 -18.81 3.05
N ASN A 465 5.99 -18.74 2.52
CA ASN A 465 5.60 -19.36 1.23
C ASN A 465 5.99 -20.84 1.11
N GLY A 466 5.94 -21.59 2.22
CA GLY A 466 6.27 -23.02 2.26
C GLY A 466 7.75 -23.35 2.37
N ASN A 467 8.61 -22.34 2.48
CA ASN A 467 10.05 -22.50 2.70
C ASN A 467 10.41 -22.25 4.17
N GLU A 468 11.29 -23.09 4.71
CA GLU A 468 11.85 -22.93 6.07
C GLU A 468 12.97 -21.89 6.02
N TYR A 469 12.92 -20.92 6.96
CA TYR A 469 13.92 -19.87 7.14
C TYR A 469 14.82 -20.20 8.33
N GLY A 470 16.11 -20.30 8.10
CA GLY A 470 17.09 -20.63 9.13
C GLY A 470 17.68 -19.42 9.86
N VAL A 471 17.38 -18.19 9.41
CA VAL A 471 18.00 -16.97 9.93
C VAL A 471 17.68 -16.77 11.40
N LYS A 472 16.41 -16.90 11.81
CA LYS A 472 15.99 -16.77 13.22
C LYS A 472 16.76 -17.73 14.11
N ARG A 473 16.81 -19.00 13.74
CA ARG A 473 17.51 -20.03 14.50
C ARG A 473 18.98 -19.69 14.64
N PHE A 474 19.67 -19.33 13.57
CA PHE A 474 21.08 -18.96 13.61
C PHE A 474 21.32 -17.70 14.45
N PHE A 475 20.47 -16.67 14.31
CA PHE A 475 20.57 -15.45 15.11
C PHE A 475 20.44 -15.73 16.61
N GLU A 476 19.54 -16.63 17.02
CA GLU A 476 19.39 -17.03 18.44
C GLU A 476 20.63 -17.71 18.99
N GLU A 477 21.40 -18.45 18.20
CA GLU A 477 22.63 -19.16 18.57
C GLU A 477 23.85 -18.23 18.73
N ILE A 478 23.81 -16.99 18.21
CA ILE A 478 24.92 -16.03 18.32
C ILE A 478 25.09 -15.60 19.78
N ASP A 479 26.25 -15.89 20.38
CA ASP A 479 26.60 -15.50 21.75
C ASP A 479 27.36 -14.17 21.79
N LEU A 480 26.68 -13.09 21.34
CA LEU A 480 27.16 -11.69 21.38
C LEU A 480 26.02 -10.79 21.83
N PRO A 481 26.31 -9.56 22.33
CA PRO A 481 25.29 -8.56 22.58
C PRO A 481 24.47 -8.32 21.31
N LYS A 482 23.14 -8.40 21.46
CA LYS A 482 22.22 -8.31 20.32
C LYS A 482 20.87 -7.75 20.70
N VAL A 483 20.14 -7.28 19.69
CA VAL A 483 18.77 -6.79 19.78
C VAL A 483 18.04 -7.04 18.47
N THR A 484 16.72 -7.13 18.50
CA THR A 484 15.89 -7.39 17.31
C THR A 484 14.76 -6.39 17.22
N PHE A 485 14.61 -5.78 16.04
CA PHE A 485 13.37 -5.13 15.61
C PHE A 485 12.41 -6.22 15.15
N THR A 486 11.22 -6.32 15.72
CA THR A 486 10.30 -7.44 15.46
C THR A 486 9.34 -7.20 14.28
N HIS A 487 9.30 -5.99 13.73
CA HIS A 487 8.51 -5.67 12.53
C HIS A 487 9.25 -6.07 11.25
N CYS A 488 8.54 -6.07 10.12
CA CYS A 488 9.11 -6.28 8.78
C CYS A 488 10.01 -7.53 8.69
N PHE A 489 9.50 -8.67 9.14
CA PHE A 489 10.16 -9.96 9.22
C PHE A 489 11.32 -10.05 10.25
N GLY A 490 11.64 -8.92 10.86
CA GLY A 490 12.67 -8.81 11.88
C GLY A 490 14.02 -8.37 11.32
N LEU A 491 14.67 -7.43 12.03
CA LEU A 491 16.06 -7.06 11.79
C LEU A 491 16.85 -7.24 13.08
N GLY A 492 17.70 -8.24 13.10
CA GLY A 492 18.65 -8.50 14.19
C GLY A 492 19.88 -7.61 14.07
N VAL A 493 20.32 -7.10 15.18
CA VAL A 493 21.55 -6.28 15.30
C VAL A 493 22.47 -6.94 16.28
N VAL A 494 23.69 -7.22 15.87
CA VAL A 494 24.73 -7.90 16.67
C VAL A 494 25.99 -7.04 16.70
N SER A 495 26.60 -6.86 17.87
CA SER A 495 27.89 -6.20 18.00
C SER A 495 28.64 -6.70 19.22
N LYS A 496 29.99 -6.71 19.17
CA LYS A 496 30.82 -6.90 20.36
C LYS A 496 30.70 -5.70 21.32
N ASN A 497 30.34 -4.53 20.82
CA ASN A 497 30.14 -3.32 21.60
C ASN A 497 28.77 -3.34 22.30
N ALA A 498 28.71 -3.84 23.52
CA ALA A 498 27.49 -3.88 24.31
C ALA A 498 26.87 -2.50 24.55
N GLN A 499 27.69 -1.43 24.64
CA GLN A 499 27.19 -0.07 24.82
C GLN A 499 26.43 0.42 23.58
N LEU A 500 26.86 0.05 22.37
CA LEU A 500 26.15 0.34 21.13
C LEU A 500 24.78 -0.33 21.13
N ILE A 501 24.71 -1.62 21.52
CA ILE A 501 23.44 -2.35 21.59
C ILE A 501 22.48 -1.69 22.59
N GLU A 502 22.96 -1.28 23.77
CA GLU A 502 22.14 -0.57 24.75
C GLU A 502 21.69 0.82 24.26
N THR A 503 22.55 1.51 23.49
CA THR A 503 22.18 2.78 22.85
C THR A 503 21.05 2.57 21.84
N ILE A 504 21.14 1.53 21.01
CA ILE A 504 20.08 1.17 20.04
C ILE A 504 18.76 0.85 20.75
N LYS A 505 18.80 0.00 21.80
CA LYS A 505 17.60 -0.33 22.59
C LYS A 505 16.94 0.91 23.15
N ASN A 506 17.71 1.82 23.74
CA ASN A 506 17.19 3.05 24.32
C ASN A 506 16.62 4.02 23.26
N GLN A 507 17.31 4.13 22.13
CA GLN A 507 16.88 5.02 21.03
C GLN A 507 15.55 4.57 20.38
N PHE A 508 15.35 3.27 20.26
CA PHE A 508 14.21 2.68 19.56
C PHE A 508 13.19 2.00 20.48
N ASN A 509 13.39 2.06 21.82
CA ASN A 509 12.52 1.45 22.83
C ASN A 509 12.32 -0.07 22.64
N LEU A 510 13.40 -0.79 22.38
CA LEU A 510 13.44 -2.23 22.15
C LEU A 510 13.71 -3.03 23.43
#